data_b2827f56bcf9e772c4a6245c2d746ea8
#
_entry.id   b2827f56bcf9e772c4a6245c2d746ea8
#
_cell.length_a   1.000
_cell.length_b   1.000
_cell.length_c   1.000
_cell.angle_alpha   90.00
_cell.angle_beta   90.00
_cell.angle_gamma   90.00
#
_symmetry.space_group_name_H-M   'P 1'
#
loop_
_entity.id
_entity.type
_entity.pdbx_description
1 polymer ?
#
loop_
_entity_poly.entity_id
_entity_poly.type
_entity_poly.pdbx_seq_one_letter_code
_entity_poly.pdbx_strand_id
1 'polypeptide(L)'
;MGGGVVTCRMGVYIEDLRDFNFAAKSLFATLRIWSVCPSASLTPLADLDISSANELNKGEVKTRFEPNHSRAFPGKSGLYWSEIGVSGSFYHPWSSQNFPFDRHHLQFEIVPRGVSQGEFLITPDYQNSGFDPRISSSEWIASDFLISEQSLDQASSFGNPAQSSGSTKDVSTISASLDIRRARITSFLKMCTGVYAAVAISAMAFFMDPREPDLVSGRTGLCVGCLFAAIVNMQQAESTLGISEDVTLTDQIHIIAILFILASTVLAIISYLRCEKDEADRARQLDRRVYLPIFAISYVVLNIVIISYAILVG
;
A
#
# COMPACT_ATOMS: atom_id res chain seq x y z
N MET A 1 51.95 -5.91 -6.98
CA MET A 1 51.23 -4.67 -7.26
C MET A 1 49.83 -4.91 -6.76
N GLY A 2 49.46 -4.32 -5.61
CA GLY A 2 48.11 -4.46 -5.03
C GLY A 2 47.11 -3.68 -5.89
N GLY A 3 46.38 -4.39 -6.71
CA GLY A 3 45.25 -3.82 -7.44
C GLY A 3 44.19 -3.41 -6.43
N GLY A 4 44.11 -2.12 -6.12
CA GLY A 4 42.99 -1.58 -5.34
C GLY A 4 41.71 -1.88 -6.10
N VAL A 5 40.68 -2.37 -5.39
CA VAL A 5 39.37 -2.65 -5.97
C VAL A 5 38.81 -1.33 -6.53
N VAL A 6 38.51 -1.33 -7.81
CA VAL A 6 37.99 -0.16 -8.51
C VAL A 6 36.54 0.04 -8.09
N THR A 7 36.14 1.26 -7.73
CA THR A 7 34.80 1.57 -7.26
C THR A 7 34.06 2.48 -8.24
N CYS A 8 32.87 2.07 -8.66
CA CYS A 8 31.89 2.91 -9.36
C CYS A 8 30.85 3.41 -8.38
N ARG A 9 30.47 4.68 -8.47
CA ARG A 9 29.38 5.24 -7.69
C ARG A 9 28.12 5.25 -8.54
N MET A 10 27.02 4.69 -8.01
CA MET A 10 25.72 4.65 -8.68
C MET A 10 24.66 5.41 -7.88
N GLY A 11 23.78 6.09 -8.57
CA GLY A 11 22.67 6.78 -7.97
C GLY A 11 21.37 6.53 -8.70
N VAL A 12 20.28 6.79 -7.98
CA VAL A 12 18.90 6.59 -8.43
C VAL A 12 18.07 7.81 -8.09
N TYR A 13 17.29 8.27 -9.05
CA TYR A 13 16.29 9.31 -8.83
C TYR A 13 14.95 8.84 -9.35
N ILE A 14 13.94 8.82 -8.47
CA ILE A 14 12.58 8.43 -8.81
C ILE A 14 11.87 9.66 -9.37
N GLU A 15 11.55 9.66 -10.67
CA GLU A 15 10.95 10.80 -11.36
C GLU A 15 9.42 10.79 -11.30
N ASP A 16 8.80 9.59 -11.34
CA ASP A 16 7.34 9.47 -11.38
C ASP A 16 6.90 8.13 -10.75
N LEU A 17 5.77 8.17 -10.06
CA LEU A 17 5.05 7.00 -9.55
C LEU A 17 3.56 7.19 -9.85
N ARG A 18 2.95 6.17 -10.48
CA ARG A 18 1.54 6.19 -10.88
C ARG A 18 0.97 4.78 -11.03
N ASP A 19 -0.32 4.70 -11.34
CA ASP A 19 -1.02 3.44 -11.64
C ASP A 19 -0.86 2.39 -10.52
N PHE A 20 -1.08 2.84 -9.27
CA PHE A 20 -1.05 1.97 -8.10
C PHE A 20 -2.20 0.97 -8.18
N ASN A 21 -1.89 -0.29 -8.51
CA ASN A 21 -2.87 -1.35 -8.70
C ASN A 21 -2.74 -2.42 -7.62
N PHE A 22 -3.65 -2.39 -6.66
CA PHE A 22 -3.66 -3.33 -5.52
C PHE A 22 -3.98 -4.75 -5.97
N ALA A 23 -4.95 -4.92 -6.88
CA ALA A 23 -5.35 -6.23 -7.39
C ALA A 23 -4.25 -6.91 -8.21
N ALA A 24 -3.54 -6.15 -9.05
CA ALA A 24 -2.43 -6.67 -9.86
C ALA A 24 -1.09 -6.69 -9.10
N LYS A 25 -1.06 -6.26 -7.83
CA LYS A 25 0.16 -6.14 -7.02
C LYS A 25 1.27 -5.38 -7.77
N SER A 26 0.92 -4.23 -8.39
CA SER A 26 1.86 -3.49 -9.24
C SER A 26 1.70 -1.98 -9.10
N LEU A 27 2.75 -1.27 -9.52
CA LEU A 27 2.76 0.16 -9.72
C LEU A 27 3.59 0.48 -10.97
N PHE A 28 3.36 1.63 -11.58
CA PHE A 28 4.23 2.15 -12.64
C PHE A 28 5.21 3.16 -12.04
N ALA A 29 6.52 3.00 -12.35
CA ALA A 29 7.56 3.92 -11.94
C ALA A 29 8.43 4.35 -13.11
N THR A 30 8.95 5.59 -13.01
CA THR A 30 10.00 6.11 -13.89
C THR A 30 11.21 6.44 -13.04
N LEU A 31 12.33 5.81 -13.37
CA LEU A 31 13.58 5.91 -12.66
C LEU A 31 14.64 6.49 -13.58
N ARG A 32 15.46 7.40 -13.04
CA ARG A 32 16.70 7.83 -13.65
C ARG A 32 17.85 7.23 -12.87
N ILE A 33 18.71 6.48 -13.54
CA ILE A 33 19.83 5.76 -12.93
C ILE A 33 21.12 6.25 -13.58
N TRP A 34 22.13 6.56 -12.78
CA TRP A 34 23.44 6.97 -13.29
C TRP A 34 24.57 6.22 -12.62
N SER A 35 25.70 6.21 -13.29
CA SER A 35 26.95 5.70 -12.74
C SER A 35 28.09 6.67 -13.00
N VAL A 36 29.04 6.73 -12.07
CA VAL A 36 30.31 7.48 -12.18
C VAL A 36 31.45 6.51 -11.90
N CYS A 37 32.21 6.22 -12.93
CA CYS A 37 33.31 5.25 -12.87
C CYS A 37 34.67 5.90 -13.23
N PRO A 38 35.79 5.37 -12.73
CA PRO A 38 37.15 5.90 -13.04
C PRO A 38 37.65 5.44 -14.40
N SER A 39 36.99 4.56 -15.12
CA SER A 39 37.39 4.11 -16.46
C SER A 39 36.20 4.03 -17.41
N ALA A 40 36.43 4.37 -18.68
CA ALA A 40 35.43 4.24 -19.74
C ALA A 40 35.02 2.81 -20.05
N SER A 41 35.87 1.84 -19.71
CA SER A 41 35.56 0.40 -19.91
C SER A 41 34.57 -0.16 -18.89
N LEU A 42 34.35 0.56 -17.79
CA LEU A 42 33.39 0.15 -16.75
C LEU A 42 32.00 0.71 -17.07
N THR A 43 31.11 -0.15 -17.52
CA THR A 43 29.77 0.23 -17.98
C THR A 43 28.68 -0.49 -17.20
N PRO A 44 28.49 -0.18 -15.90
CA PRO A 44 27.50 -0.88 -15.06
C PRO A 44 26.05 -0.75 -15.56
N LEU A 45 25.78 0.30 -16.36
CA LEU A 45 24.42 0.54 -16.90
C LEU A 45 24.16 -0.19 -18.23
N ALA A 46 25.15 -0.81 -18.86
CA ALA A 46 24.97 -1.46 -20.16
C ALA A 46 24.03 -2.67 -20.08
N ASP A 47 24.08 -3.40 -18.98
CA ASP A 47 23.20 -4.55 -18.73
C ASP A 47 22.66 -4.47 -17.30
N LEU A 48 21.53 -3.77 -17.15
CA LEU A 48 20.81 -3.62 -15.90
C LEU A 48 19.62 -4.53 -15.83
N ASP A 49 19.46 -5.16 -14.69
CA ASP A 49 18.22 -5.79 -14.27
C ASP A 49 17.65 -5.07 -13.05
N ILE A 50 16.33 -5.04 -12.93
CA ILE A 50 15.64 -4.55 -11.74
C ILE A 50 14.70 -5.66 -11.26
N SER A 51 15.03 -6.28 -10.14
CA SER A 51 14.44 -7.55 -9.71
C SER A 51 12.94 -7.48 -9.44
N SER A 52 12.41 -6.32 -9.10
CA SER A 52 10.96 -6.09 -8.89
C SER A 52 10.20 -5.71 -10.17
N ALA A 53 10.87 -5.65 -11.32
CA ALA A 53 10.21 -5.21 -12.57
C ALA A 53 9.43 -6.33 -13.24
N ASN A 54 8.15 -6.09 -13.54
CA ASN A 54 7.31 -6.97 -14.37
C ASN A 54 7.57 -6.70 -15.87
N GLU A 55 7.55 -5.43 -16.25
CA GLU A 55 7.82 -4.97 -17.61
C GLU A 55 8.65 -3.70 -17.56
N LEU A 56 9.73 -3.64 -18.32
CA LEU A 56 10.63 -2.50 -18.38
C LEU A 56 10.78 -1.95 -19.78
N ASN A 57 10.61 -0.65 -19.92
CA ASN A 57 11.07 0.13 -21.05
C ASN A 57 12.36 0.83 -20.67
N LYS A 58 13.48 0.30 -21.11
CA LYS A 58 14.80 0.93 -20.91
C LYS A 58 15.01 1.99 -21.98
N GLY A 59 15.34 3.21 -21.56
CA GLY A 59 15.77 4.28 -22.45
C GLY A 59 17.18 4.03 -23.00
N GLU A 60 17.62 4.90 -23.89
CA GLU A 60 18.99 4.88 -24.39
C GLU A 60 19.96 5.26 -23.28
N VAL A 61 21.06 4.50 -23.14
CA VAL A 61 22.14 4.84 -22.21
C VAL A 61 22.90 6.04 -22.75
N LYS A 62 22.79 7.16 -22.05
CA LYS A 62 23.54 8.37 -22.36
C LYS A 62 24.87 8.32 -21.64
N THR A 63 25.95 8.20 -22.38
CA THR A 63 27.28 8.19 -21.83
C THR A 63 27.98 9.51 -22.19
N ARG A 64 28.44 10.23 -21.17
CA ARG A 64 29.29 11.38 -21.34
C ARG A 64 30.70 11.04 -20.88
N PHE A 65 31.66 11.23 -21.79
CA PHE A 65 33.07 11.21 -21.48
C PHE A 65 33.51 12.65 -21.36
N GLU A 66 33.74 13.10 -20.14
CA GLU A 66 34.20 14.47 -19.90
C GLU A 66 35.53 14.49 -19.12
N PRO A 67 36.62 13.97 -19.71
CA PRO A 67 37.90 13.86 -19.00
C PRO A 67 38.48 15.24 -18.61
N ASN A 68 38.07 16.32 -19.29
CA ASN A 68 38.61 17.65 -19.09
C ASN A 68 37.58 18.73 -18.69
N HIS A 69 36.33 18.37 -18.43
CA HIS A 69 35.31 19.35 -18.05
C HIS A 69 35.23 19.51 -16.54
N SER A 70 35.87 20.53 -16.04
CA SER A 70 35.84 20.95 -14.64
C SER A 70 34.45 21.34 -14.12
N ARG A 71 33.46 21.54 -15.00
CA ARG A 71 32.10 21.93 -14.63
C ARG A 71 31.28 20.76 -14.09
N ALA A 72 31.41 19.55 -14.66
CA ALA A 72 30.70 18.38 -14.18
C ALA A 72 31.37 17.75 -12.94
N PHE A 73 32.72 17.72 -12.92
CA PHE A 73 33.51 17.18 -11.83
C PHE A 73 34.71 18.11 -11.52
N PRO A 74 34.51 19.24 -10.83
CA PRO A 74 35.57 20.22 -10.56
C PRO A 74 36.75 19.54 -9.85
N GLY A 75 37.94 19.63 -10.46
CA GLY A 75 39.19 19.09 -9.92
C GLY A 75 39.37 17.56 -10.03
N LYS A 76 38.47 16.84 -10.70
CA LYS A 76 38.57 15.37 -10.88
C LYS A 76 38.59 15.03 -12.38
N SER A 77 39.80 15.03 -12.99
CA SER A 77 39.99 14.47 -14.33
C SER A 77 39.91 12.93 -14.28
N GLY A 78 39.38 12.31 -15.32
CA GLY A 78 39.37 10.86 -15.48
C GLY A 78 38.15 10.13 -14.90
N LEU A 79 37.06 10.84 -14.59
CA LEU A 79 35.78 10.22 -14.24
C LEU A 79 34.84 10.16 -15.46
N TYR A 80 34.15 9.06 -15.60
CA TYR A 80 33.21 8.79 -16.68
C TYR A 80 31.81 8.65 -16.12
N TRP A 81 30.90 9.50 -16.60
CA TRP A 81 29.50 9.50 -16.19
C TRP A 81 28.63 8.89 -17.29
N SER A 82 27.69 8.05 -16.88
CA SER A 82 26.64 7.50 -17.75
C SER A 82 25.29 7.54 -17.05
N GLU A 83 24.23 7.64 -17.82
CA GLU A 83 22.84 7.75 -17.35
C GLU A 83 21.92 6.94 -18.24
N ILE A 84 20.88 6.34 -17.62
CA ILE A 84 19.78 5.67 -18.30
C ILE A 84 18.44 6.06 -17.66
N GLY A 85 17.42 6.30 -18.48
CA GLY A 85 16.04 6.37 -18.06
C GLY A 85 15.38 4.99 -18.15
N VAL A 86 14.73 4.57 -17.09
CA VAL A 86 13.97 3.30 -17.01
C VAL A 86 12.54 3.60 -16.60
N SER A 87 11.57 3.10 -17.35
CA SER A 87 10.16 3.19 -16.96
C SER A 87 9.49 1.84 -17.14
N GLY A 88 8.54 1.53 -16.26
CA GLY A 88 7.87 0.25 -16.36
C GLY A 88 6.95 -0.06 -15.21
N SER A 89 6.36 -1.25 -15.27
CA SER A 89 5.53 -1.80 -14.22
C SER A 89 6.38 -2.61 -13.26
N PHE A 90 6.23 -2.32 -11.97
CA PHE A 90 6.96 -2.99 -10.90
C PHE A 90 6.01 -3.74 -9.99
N TYR A 91 6.42 -4.92 -9.55
CA TYR A 91 5.70 -5.70 -8.56
C TYR A 91 5.85 -5.08 -7.17
N HIS A 92 4.74 -4.95 -6.46
CA HIS A 92 4.74 -4.57 -5.07
C HIS A 92 3.60 -5.27 -4.32
N PRO A 93 3.88 -6.04 -3.24
CA PRO A 93 2.85 -6.68 -2.43
C PRO A 93 2.18 -5.64 -1.54
N TRP A 94 1.05 -5.10 -1.99
CA TRP A 94 0.28 -4.12 -1.23
C TRP A 94 -0.34 -4.77 0.02
N SER A 95 -0.14 -4.17 1.18
CA SER A 95 -0.89 -4.49 2.39
C SER A 95 -2.03 -3.48 2.56
N SER A 96 -3.27 -3.95 2.49
CA SER A 96 -4.47 -3.10 2.62
C SER A 96 -5.16 -3.23 3.97
N GLN A 97 -4.58 -3.97 4.95
CA GLN A 97 -5.17 -4.24 6.26
C GLN A 97 -5.60 -2.96 6.99
N ASN A 98 -4.76 -1.93 6.95
CA ASN A 98 -4.99 -0.67 7.65
C ASN A 98 -5.56 0.43 6.74
N PHE A 99 -6.07 0.07 5.54
CA PHE A 99 -6.66 1.08 4.65
C PHE A 99 -7.72 1.92 5.38
N PRO A 100 -7.67 3.25 5.33
CA PRO A 100 -6.84 4.17 4.53
C PRO A 100 -5.59 4.72 5.26
N PHE A 101 -5.14 4.10 6.32
CA PHE A 101 -3.97 4.50 7.11
C PHE A 101 -2.72 3.70 6.70
N ASP A 102 -2.80 3.01 5.56
CA ASP A 102 -1.76 2.17 5.01
C ASP A 102 -0.52 2.97 4.61
N ARG A 103 0.65 2.39 4.94
CA ARG A 103 1.97 2.83 4.53
C ARG A 103 2.63 1.72 3.74
N HIS A 104 3.37 2.09 2.72
CA HIS A 104 4.06 1.15 1.87
C HIS A 104 5.51 1.55 1.69
N HIS A 105 6.37 0.55 1.81
CA HIS A 105 7.80 0.68 1.56
C HIS A 105 8.11 0.14 0.16
N LEU A 106 8.21 1.05 -0.81
CA LEU A 106 8.55 0.70 -2.19
C LEU A 106 10.05 0.42 -2.27
N GLN A 107 10.44 -0.68 -2.92
CA GLN A 107 11.84 -1.05 -3.07
C GLN A 107 12.16 -1.36 -4.53
N PHE A 108 13.23 -0.76 -5.04
CA PHE A 108 13.76 -0.96 -6.38
C PHE A 108 15.19 -1.49 -6.25
N GLU A 109 15.38 -2.77 -6.57
CA GLU A 109 16.68 -3.43 -6.53
C GLU A 109 17.30 -3.40 -7.92
N ILE A 110 18.41 -2.70 -8.06
CA ILE A 110 19.12 -2.45 -9.32
C ILE A 110 20.35 -3.33 -9.35
N VAL A 111 20.34 -4.30 -10.25
CA VAL A 111 21.38 -5.33 -10.40
C VAL A 111 22.11 -5.12 -11.72
N PRO A 112 23.37 -4.66 -11.71
CA PRO A 112 24.23 -4.64 -12.90
C PRO A 112 24.66 -6.06 -13.24
N ARG A 113 24.14 -6.63 -14.33
CA ARG A 113 24.44 -8.02 -14.73
C ARG A 113 25.74 -8.18 -15.53
N GLY A 114 26.14 -7.14 -16.26
CA GLY A 114 27.34 -7.15 -17.11
C GLY A 114 28.67 -7.11 -16.36
N VAL A 115 28.64 -7.10 -15.03
CA VAL A 115 29.81 -6.96 -14.19
C VAL A 115 30.22 -8.29 -13.60
N SER A 116 31.39 -8.79 -13.98
CA SER A 116 32.00 -9.91 -13.28
C SER A 116 32.51 -9.46 -11.93
N GLN A 117 32.14 -10.18 -10.87
CA GLN A 117 32.69 -9.90 -9.53
C GLN A 117 34.22 -9.90 -9.58
N GLY A 118 34.81 -8.87 -9.01
CA GLY A 118 36.26 -8.65 -9.02
C GLY A 118 36.73 -7.54 -9.96
N GLU A 119 35.88 -7.05 -10.87
CA GLU A 119 36.24 -5.93 -11.73
C GLU A 119 36.08 -4.58 -11.03
N PHE A 120 34.97 -4.40 -10.29
CA PHE A 120 34.74 -3.20 -9.47
C PHE A 120 33.65 -3.43 -8.41
N LEU A 121 33.63 -2.55 -7.40
CA LEU A 121 32.57 -2.43 -6.41
C LEU A 121 31.63 -1.28 -6.79
N ILE A 122 30.37 -1.40 -6.40
CA ILE A 122 29.37 -0.34 -6.57
C ILE A 122 29.10 0.28 -5.21
N THR A 123 29.16 1.60 -5.14
CA THR A 123 28.80 2.36 -3.93
C THR A 123 27.64 3.32 -4.23
N PRO A 124 26.70 3.52 -3.31
CA PRO A 124 25.59 4.43 -3.52
C PRO A 124 26.03 5.90 -3.61
N ASP A 125 25.38 6.65 -4.49
CA ASP A 125 25.51 8.12 -4.52
C ASP A 125 24.46 8.76 -3.60
N TYR A 126 24.74 8.77 -2.30
CA TYR A 126 23.84 9.27 -1.27
C TYR A 126 23.44 10.73 -1.43
N GLN A 127 24.33 11.55 -2.02
CA GLN A 127 24.11 13.01 -2.10
C GLN A 127 23.18 13.43 -3.22
N ASN A 128 23.17 12.67 -4.31
CA ASN A 128 22.44 13.05 -5.52
C ASN A 128 21.23 12.15 -5.78
N SER A 129 21.09 11.05 -5.04
CA SER A 129 19.93 10.16 -5.13
C SER A 129 18.74 10.72 -4.34
N GLY A 130 17.53 10.42 -4.82
CA GLY A 130 16.31 10.92 -4.21
C GLY A 130 15.08 10.68 -5.07
N PHE A 131 14.09 11.50 -4.86
CA PHE A 131 12.84 11.45 -5.61
C PHE A 131 12.30 12.85 -5.93
N ASP A 132 11.47 12.95 -6.96
CA ASP A 132 10.83 14.22 -7.32
C ASP A 132 9.71 14.55 -6.31
N PRO A 133 9.73 15.71 -5.66
CA PRO A 133 8.67 16.12 -4.73
C PRO A 133 7.27 16.13 -5.36
N ARG A 134 7.17 16.22 -6.69
CA ARG A 134 5.89 16.17 -7.43
C ARG A 134 5.25 14.78 -7.46
N ILE A 135 5.96 13.73 -7.05
CA ILE A 135 5.40 12.38 -6.85
C ILE A 135 4.30 12.41 -5.80
N SER A 136 4.43 13.26 -4.78
CA SER A 136 3.36 13.48 -3.80
C SER A 136 2.13 14.05 -4.49
N SER A 137 1.09 13.22 -4.57
CA SER A 137 -0.19 13.52 -5.22
C SER A 137 -1.29 13.84 -4.21
N SER A 138 -2.49 14.05 -4.70
CA SER A 138 -3.67 14.19 -3.82
C SER A 138 -4.03 12.92 -3.04
N GLU A 139 -3.53 11.77 -3.47
CA GLU A 139 -3.82 10.46 -2.86
C GLU A 139 -2.64 9.92 -2.04
N TRP A 140 -1.41 10.20 -2.47
CA TRP A 140 -0.19 9.67 -1.86
C TRP A 140 0.79 10.78 -1.49
N ILE A 141 1.44 10.61 -0.36
CA ILE A 141 2.54 11.45 0.12
C ILE A 141 3.77 10.56 0.17
N ALA A 142 4.81 10.94 -0.56
CA ALA A 142 6.12 10.32 -0.51
C ALA A 142 6.96 10.94 0.61
N SER A 143 7.70 10.10 1.32
CA SER A 143 8.63 10.49 2.38
C SER A 143 9.83 9.53 2.39
N ASP A 144 10.80 9.79 3.23
CA ASP A 144 11.88 8.87 3.61
C ASP A 144 12.47 8.02 2.48
N PHE A 145 13.24 8.67 1.62
CA PHE A 145 14.03 8.00 0.59
C PHE A 145 15.35 7.47 1.18
N LEU A 146 15.64 6.21 0.90
CA LEU A 146 16.89 5.58 1.29
C LEU A 146 17.51 4.88 0.08
N ILE A 147 18.82 5.04 -0.10
CA ILE A 147 19.61 4.24 -1.05
C ILE A 147 20.69 3.49 -0.26
N SER A 148 20.87 2.22 -0.54
CA SER A 148 21.85 1.37 0.13
C SER A 148 22.52 0.40 -0.83
N GLU A 149 23.72 -0.02 -0.49
CA GLU A 149 24.35 -1.17 -1.11
C GLU A 149 23.83 -2.43 -0.47
N GLN A 150 23.52 -3.41 -1.29
CA GLN A 150 23.16 -4.77 -0.85
C GLN A 150 24.01 -5.79 -1.59
N SER A 151 24.32 -6.87 -0.93
CA SER A 151 24.91 -8.04 -1.55
C SER A 151 23.82 -9.07 -1.83
N LEU A 152 23.65 -9.44 -3.07
CA LEU A 152 22.68 -10.46 -3.48
C LEU A 152 23.38 -11.78 -3.59
N ASP A 153 23.06 -12.69 -2.64
CA ASP A 153 23.48 -14.07 -2.67
C ASP A 153 22.72 -14.83 -3.79
N GLN A 154 23.38 -15.04 -4.92
CA GLN A 154 22.82 -15.88 -5.98
C GLN A 154 22.93 -17.35 -5.59
N ALA A 155 21.82 -17.95 -5.20
CA ALA A 155 21.75 -19.38 -4.83
C ALA A 155 21.97 -20.34 -6.02
N SER A 156 21.98 -19.83 -7.26
CA SER A 156 22.13 -20.65 -8.48
C SER A 156 23.17 -20.04 -9.43
N SER A 157 23.99 -20.88 -10.04
CA SER A 157 24.87 -20.47 -11.14
C SER A 157 24.13 -20.24 -12.46
N PHE A 158 22.82 -20.52 -12.52
CA PHE A 158 22.02 -20.53 -13.75
C PHE A 158 22.65 -21.30 -14.89
N GLY A 159 23.43 -22.34 -14.56
CA GLY A 159 24.13 -23.20 -15.55
C GLY A 159 25.41 -22.58 -16.13
N ASN A 160 25.91 -21.47 -15.56
CA ASN A 160 27.18 -20.88 -16.01
C ASN A 160 28.36 -21.81 -15.72
N PRO A 161 29.05 -22.38 -16.76
CA PRO A 161 30.14 -23.32 -16.54
C PRO A 161 31.40 -22.69 -15.92
N ALA A 162 31.53 -21.37 -15.93
CA ALA A 162 32.61 -20.65 -15.27
C ALA A 162 32.43 -20.54 -13.76
N GLN A 163 31.27 -20.88 -13.23
CA GLN A 163 30.97 -20.87 -11.79
C GLN A 163 30.97 -22.30 -11.25
N SER A 164 31.82 -22.55 -10.25
CA SER A 164 31.78 -23.84 -9.54
C SER A 164 30.48 -24.00 -8.77
N SER A 165 29.86 -25.19 -8.86
CA SER A 165 28.66 -25.51 -8.09
C SER A 165 28.92 -25.31 -6.58
N GLY A 166 28.17 -24.44 -5.94
CA GLY A 166 28.29 -24.13 -4.50
C GLY A 166 29.05 -22.83 -4.16
N SER A 167 29.54 -22.09 -5.15
CA SER A 167 30.06 -20.73 -4.95
C SER A 167 28.87 -19.76 -5.05
N THR A 168 28.37 -19.28 -3.92
CA THR A 168 27.50 -18.10 -3.87
C THR A 168 28.28 -16.91 -4.40
N LYS A 169 27.76 -16.27 -5.42
CA LYS A 169 28.37 -15.07 -5.96
C LYS A 169 27.67 -13.87 -5.36
N ASP A 170 28.40 -13.14 -4.52
CA ASP A 170 27.93 -11.85 -4.04
C ASP A 170 27.93 -10.86 -5.22
N VAL A 171 26.74 -10.47 -5.67
CA VAL A 171 26.60 -9.40 -6.67
C VAL A 171 26.28 -8.12 -5.91
N SER A 172 27.16 -7.13 -6.03
CA SER A 172 26.91 -5.80 -5.47
C SER A 172 25.72 -5.18 -6.19
N THR A 173 24.68 -4.87 -5.44
CA THR A 173 23.42 -4.28 -5.93
C THR A 173 23.14 -2.97 -5.24
N ILE A 174 22.38 -2.12 -5.89
CA ILE A 174 21.84 -0.90 -5.28
C ILE A 174 20.37 -1.09 -5.01
N SER A 175 19.96 -0.92 -3.76
CA SER A 175 18.57 -0.84 -3.35
C SER A 175 18.19 0.60 -3.11
N ALA A 176 17.19 1.10 -3.87
CA ALA A 176 16.55 2.38 -3.63
C ALA A 176 15.16 2.13 -3.07
N SER A 177 14.85 2.71 -1.92
CA SER A 177 13.55 2.58 -1.28
C SER A 177 12.90 3.93 -1.02
N LEU A 178 11.58 3.95 -1.06
CA LEU A 178 10.76 5.13 -0.84
C LEU A 178 9.52 4.75 -0.04
N ASP A 179 9.29 5.46 1.06
CA ASP A 179 8.08 5.31 1.85
C ASP A 179 6.97 6.18 1.27
N ILE A 180 5.81 5.59 1.07
CA ILE A 180 4.61 6.28 0.66
C ILE A 180 3.48 6.01 1.66
N ARG A 181 2.65 7.03 1.90
CA ARG A 181 1.45 6.92 2.73
C ARG A 181 0.29 7.64 2.08
N ARG A 182 -0.93 7.25 2.43
CA ARG A 182 -2.10 7.95 1.90
C ARG A 182 -2.23 9.36 2.44
N ALA A 183 -2.57 10.28 1.52
CA ALA A 183 -2.70 11.71 1.82
C ALA A 183 -4.05 12.06 2.46
N ARG A 184 -5.12 11.31 2.18
CA ARG A 184 -6.50 11.70 2.52
C ARG A 184 -7.37 10.54 2.96
N ILE A 185 -8.13 10.80 4.03
CA ILE A 185 -9.20 9.93 4.55
C ILE A 185 -10.49 9.98 3.68
N THR A 186 -10.56 10.84 2.67
CA THR A 186 -11.81 11.13 1.94
C THR A 186 -12.41 9.87 1.29
N SER A 187 -11.59 8.98 0.76
CA SER A 187 -12.05 7.72 0.15
C SER A 187 -12.70 6.81 1.18
N PHE A 188 -12.09 6.67 2.36
CA PHE A 188 -12.65 5.93 3.48
C PHE A 188 -14.00 6.49 3.94
N LEU A 189 -14.11 7.81 4.12
CA LEU A 189 -15.38 8.42 4.51
C LEU A 189 -16.47 8.15 3.48
N LYS A 190 -16.17 8.22 2.18
CA LYS A 190 -17.13 7.90 1.12
C LYS A 190 -17.56 6.43 1.18
N MET A 191 -16.64 5.50 1.40
CA MET A 191 -16.94 4.08 1.51
C MET A 191 -17.79 3.74 2.73
N CYS A 192 -17.49 4.35 3.87
CA CYS A 192 -18.18 4.06 5.13
C CYS A 192 -19.49 4.84 5.33
N THR A 193 -19.76 5.92 4.58
CA THR A 193 -20.97 6.75 4.78
C THR A 193 -22.25 5.93 4.64
N GLY A 194 -22.34 5.04 3.63
CA GLY A 194 -23.52 4.23 3.38
C GLY A 194 -23.81 3.25 4.52
N VAL A 195 -22.79 2.59 5.04
CA VAL A 195 -22.95 1.62 6.13
C VAL A 195 -23.28 2.31 7.46
N TYR A 196 -22.70 3.48 7.76
CA TYR A 196 -23.07 4.25 8.95
C TYR A 196 -24.52 4.75 8.87
N ALA A 197 -24.97 5.17 7.69
CA ALA A 197 -26.37 5.54 7.47
C ALA A 197 -27.31 4.33 7.68
N ALA A 198 -26.95 3.16 7.16
CA ALA A 198 -27.73 1.93 7.34
C ALA A 198 -27.88 1.57 8.82
N VAL A 199 -26.80 1.63 9.61
CA VAL A 199 -26.86 1.38 11.07
C VAL A 199 -27.72 2.43 11.79
N ALA A 200 -27.57 3.72 11.44
CA ALA A 200 -28.37 4.78 12.03
C ALA A 200 -29.86 4.60 11.73
N ILE A 201 -30.21 4.21 10.50
CA ILE A 201 -31.60 3.92 10.10
C ILE A 201 -32.12 2.69 10.83
N SER A 202 -31.32 1.60 10.96
CA SER A 202 -31.73 0.41 11.71
C SER A 202 -32.02 0.72 13.18
N ALA A 203 -31.29 1.65 13.79
CA ALA A 203 -31.56 2.13 15.16
C ALA A 203 -32.93 2.83 15.29
N MET A 204 -33.48 3.39 14.22
CA MET A 204 -34.82 3.99 14.24
C MET A 204 -35.92 2.95 14.54
N ALA A 205 -35.66 1.67 14.28
CA ALA A 205 -36.59 0.60 14.64
C ALA A 205 -36.94 0.60 16.14
N PHE A 206 -36.05 1.02 17.05
CA PHE A 206 -36.32 1.12 18.48
C PHE A 206 -37.28 2.26 18.88
N PHE A 207 -37.55 3.22 17.98
CA PHE A 207 -38.52 4.29 18.22
C PHE A 207 -39.94 3.89 17.79
N MET A 208 -40.11 2.89 16.92
CA MET A 208 -41.41 2.44 16.44
C MET A 208 -42.15 1.64 17.54
N ASP A 209 -43.45 1.87 17.72
CA ASP A 209 -44.22 1.22 18.78
C ASP A 209 -44.41 -0.27 18.49
N PRO A 210 -43.98 -1.19 19.38
CA PRO A 210 -44.11 -2.62 19.16
C PRO A 210 -45.57 -3.15 19.29
N ARG A 211 -46.54 -2.31 19.67
CA ARG A 211 -47.94 -2.67 19.81
C ARG A 211 -48.68 -2.70 18.47
N GLU A 212 -48.25 -1.90 17.53
CA GLU A 212 -48.92 -1.74 16.25
C GLU A 212 -48.42 -2.82 15.28
N PRO A 213 -49.29 -3.78 14.85
CA PRO A 213 -48.88 -4.90 13.99
C PRO A 213 -48.24 -4.43 12.66
N ASP A 214 -48.78 -3.35 12.08
CA ASP A 214 -48.22 -2.76 10.85
C ASP A 214 -46.82 -2.19 11.07
N LEU A 215 -46.54 -1.59 12.23
CA LEU A 215 -45.23 -1.11 12.59
C LEU A 215 -44.22 -2.23 12.87
N VAL A 216 -44.68 -3.38 13.34
CA VAL A 216 -43.79 -4.57 13.52
C VAL A 216 -43.27 -5.07 12.18
N SER A 217 -44.14 -5.17 11.19
CA SER A 217 -43.76 -5.50 9.83
C SER A 217 -42.80 -4.43 9.26
N GLY A 218 -43.12 -3.15 9.51
CA GLY A 218 -42.26 -2.01 9.15
C GLY A 218 -40.86 -2.03 9.80
N ARG A 219 -40.77 -2.37 11.10
CA ARG A 219 -39.51 -2.51 11.85
C ARG A 219 -38.60 -3.58 11.23
N THR A 220 -39.20 -4.76 10.98
CA THR A 220 -38.45 -5.88 10.38
C THR A 220 -38.03 -5.56 8.94
N GLY A 221 -38.96 -5.02 8.14
CA GLY A 221 -38.66 -4.60 6.78
C GLY A 221 -37.56 -3.53 6.70
N LEU A 222 -37.57 -2.55 7.63
CA LEU A 222 -36.54 -1.54 7.74
C LEU A 222 -35.15 -2.16 8.01
N CYS A 223 -35.06 -3.06 8.98
CA CYS A 223 -33.81 -3.73 9.32
C CYS A 223 -33.28 -4.61 8.17
N VAL A 224 -34.16 -5.34 7.48
CA VAL A 224 -33.80 -6.15 6.30
C VAL A 224 -33.30 -5.25 5.17
N GLY A 225 -33.95 -4.10 4.92
CA GLY A 225 -33.49 -3.12 3.94
C GLY A 225 -32.12 -2.54 4.30
N CYS A 226 -31.87 -2.23 5.57
CA CYS A 226 -30.57 -1.76 6.06
C CYS A 226 -29.49 -2.84 5.93
N LEU A 227 -29.81 -4.10 6.19
CA LEU A 227 -28.89 -5.22 6.02
C LEU A 227 -28.47 -5.36 4.55
N PHE A 228 -29.45 -5.32 3.64
CA PHE A 228 -29.15 -5.36 2.21
C PHE A 228 -28.30 -4.18 1.76
N ALA A 229 -28.60 -2.96 2.21
CA ALA A 229 -27.82 -1.78 1.91
C ALA A 229 -26.37 -1.89 2.43
N ALA A 230 -26.16 -2.44 3.63
CA ALA A 230 -24.83 -2.66 4.20
C ALA A 230 -24.02 -3.67 3.37
N ILE A 231 -24.63 -4.77 2.93
CA ILE A 231 -23.97 -5.80 2.10
C ILE A 231 -23.59 -5.21 0.73
N VAL A 232 -24.49 -4.47 0.08
CA VAL A 232 -24.20 -3.84 -1.22
C VAL A 232 -23.09 -2.80 -1.09
N ASN A 233 -23.08 -2.02 0.00
CA ASN A 233 -22.02 -1.04 0.26
C ASN A 233 -20.66 -1.73 0.50
N MET A 234 -20.61 -2.86 1.19
CA MET A 234 -19.42 -3.68 1.37
C MET A 234 -18.86 -4.17 0.02
N GLN A 235 -19.71 -4.74 -0.85
CA GLN A 235 -19.30 -5.18 -2.18
C GLN A 235 -18.76 -4.03 -3.04
N GLN A 236 -19.33 -2.84 -2.92
CA GLN A 236 -18.85 -1.64 -3.62
C GLN A 236 -17.48 -1.19 -3.10
N ALA A 237 -17.24 -1.29 -1.79
CA ALA A 237 -15.94 -1.00 -1.19
C ALA A 237 -14.87 -1.97 -1.68
N GLU A 238 -15.16 -3.28 -1.69
CA GLU A 238 -14.28 -4.32 -2.25
C GLU A 238 -13.93 -4.07 -3.72
N SER A 239 -14.91 -3.71 -4.53
CA SER A 239 -14.66 -3.42 -5.97
C SER A 239 -13.75 -2.22 -6.20
N THR A 240 -13.72 -1.28 -5.26
CA THR A 240 -12.89 -0.06 -5.34
C THR A 240 -11.46 -0.31 -4.87
N LEU A 241 -11.26 -1.15 -3.86
CA LEU A 241 -9.94 -1.50 -3.33
C LEU A 241 -9.23 -2.60 -4.14
N GLY A 242 -9.98 -3.35 -4.96
CA GLY A 242 -9.55 -4.61 -5.55
C GLY A 242 -9.74 -5.78 -4.57
N ILE A 243 -9.65 -6.99 -5.10
CA ILE A 243 -9.72 -8.20 -4.28
C ILE A 243 -8.45 -8.25 -3.43
N SER A 244 -8.57 -7.93 -2.15
CA SER A 244 -7.51 -8.08 -1.17
C SER A 244 -7.57 -9.47 -0.55
N GLU A 245 -6.42 -10.09 -0.33
CA GLU A 245 -6.32 -11.35 0.43
C GLU A 245 -6.52 -11.10 1.94
N ASP A 246 -6.36 -9.86 2.37
CA ASP A 246 -6.45 -9.43 3.76
C ASP A 246 -7.81 -8.82 4.08
N VAL A 247 -8.27 -9.02 5.32
CA VAL A 247 -9.44 -8.31 5.85
C VAL A 247 -9.06 -6.88 6.18
N THR A 248 -9.58 -5.93 5.41
CA THR A 248 -9.29 -4.50 5.59
C THR A 248 -10.02 -3.90 6.78
N LEU A 249 -9.59 -2.73 7.27
CA LEU A 249 -10.35 -1.96 8.28
C LEU A 249 -11.78 -1.66 7.78
N THR A 250 -11.94 -1.38 6.48
CA THR A 250 -13.25 -1.13 5.87
C THR A 250 -14.15 -2.35 5.99
N ASP A 251 -13.63 -3.57 5.74
CA ASP A 251 -14.39 -4.82 5.87
C ASP A 251 -14.80 -5.07 7.32
N GLN A 252 -13.92 -4.82 8.27
CA GLN A 252 -14.22 -4.95 9.70
C GLN A 252 -15.39 -4.06 10.11
N ILE A 253 -15.40 -2.79 9.64
CA ILE A 253 -16.50 -1.84 9.92
C ILE A 253 -17.82 -2.36 9.32
N HIS A 254 -17.81 -2.88 8.10
CA HIS A 254 -19.00 -3.43 7.44
C HIS A 254 -19.51 -4.67 8.15
N ILE A 255 -18.63 -5.60 8.51
CA ILE A 255 -18.99 -6.82 9.26
C ILE A 255 -19.65 -6.46 10.59
N ILE A 256 -19.06 -5.54 11.34
CA ILE A 256 -19.62 -5.06 12.61
C ILE A 256 -20.98 -4.42 12.39
N ALA A 257 -21.13 -3.57 11.37
CA ALA A 257 -22.41 -2.95 11.06
C ALA A 257 -23.50 -4.00 10.74
N ILE A 258 -23.17 -5.00 9.93
CA ILE A 258 -24.07 -6.12 9.62
C ILE A 258 -24.51 -6.86 10.89
N LEU A 259 -23.56 -7.16 11.80
CA LEU A 259 -23.87 -7.81 13.07
C LEU A 259 -24.77 -6.95 13.95
N PHE A 260 -24.55 -5.64 13.99
CA PHE A 260 -25.42 -4.71 14.74
C PHE A 260 -26.82 -4.60 14.13
N ILE A 261 -26.97 -4.55 12.81
CA ILE A 261 -28.27 -4.54 12.14
C ILE A 261 -29.01 -5.84 12.40
N LEU A 262 -28.36 -7.00 12.35
CA LEU A 262 -28.92 -8.28 12.73
C LEU A 262 -29.37 -8.29 14.20
N ALA A 263 -28.56 -7.78 15.11
CA ALA A 263 -28.92 -7.66 16.52
C ALA A 263 -30.16 -6.77 16.72
N SER A 264 -30.28 -5.63 15.99
CA SER A 264 -31.46 -4.78 16.05
C SER A 264 -32.71 -5.50 15.55
N THR A 265 -32.59 -6.34 14.53
CA THR A 265 -33.70 -7.18 14.03
C THR A 265 -34.16 -8.17 15.09
N VAL A 266 -33.22 -8.89 15.73
CA VAL A 266 -33.54 -9.85 16.79
C VAL A 266 -34.20 -9.15 17.99
N LEU A 267 -33.67 -8.01 18.42
CA LEU A 267 -34.24 -7.22 19.50
C LEU A 267 -35.66 -6.70 19.16
N ALA A 268 -35.89 -6.31 17.90
CA ALA A 268 -37.22 -5.92 17.44
C ALA A 268 -38.25 -7.08 17.55
N ILE A 269 -37.85 -8.31 17.19
CA ILE A 269 -38.68 -9.51 17.32
C ILE A 269 -38.95 -9.84 18.82
N ILE A 270 -37.91 -9.78 19.66
CA ILE A 270 -38.07 -10.02 21.11
C ILE A 270 -39.03 -8.98 21.72
N SER A 271 -38.95 -7.72 21.30
CA SER A 271 -39.85 -6.68 21.78
C SER A 271 -41.29 -6.93 21.41
N TYR A 272 -41.55 -7.41 20.19
CA TYR A 272 -42.87 -7.82 19.73
C TYR A 272 -43.42 -9.01 20.54
N LEU A 273 -42.64 -10.08 20.74
CA LEU A 273 -43.04 -11.25 21.53
C LEU A 273 -43.37 -10.93 23.00
N ARG A 274 -42.76 -9.88 23.56
CA ARG A 274 -43.12 -9.37 24.89
C ARG A 274 -44.44 -8.62 24.88
N CYS A 275 -44.75 -7.90 23.82
CA CYS A 275 -46.07 -7.24 23.69
C CYS A 275 -47.22 -8.25 23.65
N GLU A 276 -47.05 -9.41 23.01
CA GLU A 276 -48.05 -10.49 23.02
C GLU A 276 -48.31 -11.07 24.42
N LYS A 277 -47.37 -10.91 25.37
CA LYS A 277 -47.49 -11.35 26.77
C LYS A 277 -48.00 -10.26 27.71
N ASP A 278 -48.72 -9.27 27.23
CA ASP A 278 -49.22 -8.12 28.00
C ASP A 278 -48.12 -7.21 28.66
N GLU A 279 -46.86 -7.35 28.24
CA GLU A 279 -45.74 -6.54 28.77
C GLU A 279 -45.39 -5.34 27.84
N ALA A 280 -46.32 -4.79 27.12
CA ALA A 280 -46.08 -3.83 26.05
C ALA A 280 -45.41 -2.53 26.53
N ASP A 281 -45.79 -1.97 27.67
CA ASP A 281 -45.18 -0.77 28.24
C ASP A 281 -43.73 -1.01 28.64
N ARG A 282 -43.46 -2.20 29.16
CA ARG A 282 -42.07 -2.62 29.51
C ARG A 282 -41.21 -2.83 28.28
N ALA A 283 -41.76 -3.43 27.22
CA ALA A 283 -41.05 -3.60 25.96
C ALA A 283 -40.63 -2.26 25.34
N ARG A 284 -41.56 -1.29 25.29
CA ARG A 284 -41.29 0.06 24.80
C ARG A 284 -40.26 0.82 25.64
N GLN A 285 -40.32 0.68 26.97
CA GLN A 285 -39.32 1.29 27.86
C GLN A 285 -37.93 0.67 27.67
N LEU A 286 -37.87 -0.67 27.50
CA LEU A 286 -36.63 -1.39 27.24
C LEU A 286 -36.01 -0.95 25.88
N ASP A 287 -36.79 -0.87 24.82
CA ASP A 287 -36.33 -0.44 23.48
C ASP A 287 -35.66 0.94 23.56
N ARG A 288 -36.34 1.91 24.19
CA ARG A 288 -35.87 3.29 24.18
C ARG A 288 -34.80 3.63 25.23
N ARG A 289 -34.92 3.01 26.44
CA ARG A 289 -34.06 3.37 27.58
C ARG A 289 -32.85 2.43 27.75
N VAL A 290 -32.94 1.24 27.20
CA VAL A 290 -31.88 0.22 27.38
C VAL A 290 -31.28 -0.18 26.05
N TYR A 291 -32.08 -0.70 25.11
CA TYR A 291 -31.54 -1.27 23.88
C TYR A 291 -30.94 -0.22 22.96
N LEU A 292 -31.64 0.88 22.72
CA LEU A 292 -31.12 1.95 21.87
C LEU A 292 -29.82 2.58 22.39
N PRO A 293 -29.68 3.01 23.66
CA PRO A 293 -28.44 3.58 24.11
C PRO A 293 -27.29 2.58 24.17
N ILE A 294 -27.54 1.32 24.57
CA ILE A 294 -26.52 0.27 24.55
C ILE A 294 -26.08 0.02 23.11
N PHE A 295 -27.00 -0.13 22.17
CA PHE A 295 -26.72 -0.31 20.76
C PHE A 295 -25.85 0.84 20.22
N ALA A 296 -26.26 2.08 20.42
CA ALA A 296 -25.55 3.25 19.91
C ALA A 296 -24.17 3.41 20.53
N ILE A 297 -24.05 3.31 21.86
CA ILE A 297 -22.78 3.47 22.57
C ILE A 297 -21.82 2.34 22.20
N SER A 298 -22.26 1.08 22.22
CA SER A 298 -21.39 -0.06 21.89
C SER A 298 -20.89 0.00 20.44
N TYR A 299 -21.76 0.39 19.49
CA TYR A 299 -21.36 0.56 18.09
C TYR A 299 -20.29 1.65 17.93
N VAL A 300 -20.52 2.82 18.52
CA VAL A 300 -19.56 3.94 18.46
C VAL A 300 -18.23 3.58 19.13
N VAL A 301 -18.27 3.00 20.33
CA VAL A 301 -17.06 2.61 21.06
C VAL A 301 -16.25 1.57 20.25
N LEU A 302 -16.90 0.57 19.70
CA LEU A 302 -16.24 -0.47 18.92
C LEU A 302 -15.57 0.11 17.66
N ASN A 303 -16.27 1.00 16.94
CA ASN A 303 -15.67 1.68 15.77
C ASN A 303 -14.48 2.56 16.17
N ILE A 304 -14.57 3.32 17.27
CA ILE A 304 -13.44 4.13 17.76
C ILE A 304 -12.24 3.25 18.08
N VAL A 305 -12.44 2.12 18.75
CA VAL A 305 -11.34 1.19 19.12
C VAL A 305 -10.64 0.66 17.86
N ILE A 306 -11.41 0.20 16.87
CA ILE A 306 -10.83 -0.38 15.64
C ILE A 306 -10.11 0.67 14.81
N ILE A 307 -10.72 1.85 14.63
CA ILE A 307 -10.08 2.94 13.88
C ILE A 307 -8.82 3.41 14.60
N SER A 308 -8.86 3.55 15.94
CA SER A 308 -7.69 3.95 16.71
C SER A 308 -6.55 2.93 16.62
N TYR A 309 -6.88 1.64 16.66
CA TYR A 309 -5.93 0.57 16.46
C TYR A 309 -5.27 0.64 15.06
N ALA A 310 -6.07 0.82 14.02
CA ALA A 310 -5.56 0.94 12.65
C ALA A 310 -4.63 2.15 12.45
N ILE A 311 -4.92 3.29 13.12
CA ILE A 311 -4.07 4.49 13.09
C ILE A 311 -2.73 4.25 13.81
N LEU A 312 -2.73 3.46 14.89
CA LEU A 312 -1.53 3.19 15.68
C LEU A 312 -0.59 2.18 15.02
N VAL A 313 -1.15 1.25 14.26
CA VAL A 313 -0.39 0.15 13.61
C VAL A 313 -0.03 0.48 12.17
N GLY A 314 -0.79 1.32 11.47
CA GLY A 314 -0.51 1.81 10.11
C GLY A 314 0.41 3.00 10.15
#